data_b788e21aeab7b903b0e7adf4c6ee6d52
#
_entry.id   b788e21aeab7b903b0e7adf4c6ee6d52
#
_cell.length_a   1.000
_cell.length_b   1.000
_cell.length_c   1.000
_cell.angle_alpha   90.00
_cell.angle_beta   90.00
_cell.angle_gamma   90.00
#
_symmetry.space_group_name_H-M   'P 1'
#
loop_
_entity.id
_entity.type
_entity.pdbx_description
1 polymer ?
#
loop_
_entity_poly.entity_id
_entity_poly.type
_entity_poly.pdbx_seq_one_letter_code
_entity_poly.pdbx_strand_id
1 'polypeptide(L)'
;MIYEELKQIISSVLEQGLSGQSLMEALTANVNPTEIYALDDMLVSDSYFSLLHYETGEEMLTDAEWKYFLDCLNGNRFYSLDEKLQMTDKNNIGGSV
;
A
#
# COMPACT_ATOMS: atom_id res chain seq x y z
N MET A 1 -6.88 -2.95 15.01
CA MET A 1 -5.57 -2.26 15.02
C MET A 1 -5.19 -1.89 13.61
N ILE A 2 -4.42 -0.85 13.46
CA ILE A 2 -4.11 -0.26 12.17
C ILE A 2 -3.48 -1.24 11.16
N TYR A 3 -2.64 -2.14 11.63
CA TYR A 3 -2.00 -3.13 10.76
C TYR A 3 -3.03 -4.06 10.11
N GLU A 4 -3.99 -4.52 10.89
CA GLU A 4 -5.03 -5.42 10.39
C GLU A 4 -5.92 -4.72 9.36
N GLU A 5 -6.27 -3.48 9.63
CA GLU A 5 -7.10 -2.69 8.75
C GLU A 5 -6.41 -2.44 7.41
N LEU A 6 -5.13 -2.07 7.44
CA LEU A 6 -4.35 -1.88 6.23
C LEU A 6 -4.21 -3.18 5.44
N LYS A 7 -3.97 -4.30 6.13
CA LYS A 7 -3.88 -5.60 5.47
C LYS A 7 -5.17 -5.96 4.74
N GLN A 8 -6.30 -5.75 5.39
CA GLN A 8 -7.59 -6.07 4.79
C GLN A 8 -7.85 -5.22 3.55
N ILE A 9 -7.54 -3.93 3.62
CA ILE A 9 -7.77 -3.03 2.50
C ILE A 9 -6.84 -3.39 1.33
N ILE A 10 -5.57 -3.62 1.60
CA ILE A 10 -4.62 -4.00 0.55
C ILE A 10 -5.01 -5.34 -0.08
N SER A 11 -5.44 -6.29 0.73
CA SER A 11 -5.93 -7.58 0.21
C SER A 11 -7.11 -7.39 -0.73
N SER A 12 -8.02 -6.48 -0.39
CA SER A 12 -9.17 -6.18 -1.24
C SER A 12 -8.75 -5.52 -2.55
N VAL A 13 -7.73 -4.67 -2.50
CA VAL A 13 -7.19 -4.08 -3.74
C VAL A 13 -6.63 -5.17 -4.65
N LEU A 14 -5.84 -6.09 -4.08
CA LEU A 14 -5.22 -7.17 -4.85
C LEU A 14 -6.23 -8.17 -5.39
N GLU A 15 -7.14 -8.62 -4.55
CA GLU A 15 -8.00 -9.76 -4.86
C GLU A 15 -9.30 -9.35 -5.53
N GLN A 16 -9.82 -8.18 -5.19
CA GLN A 16 -11.14 -7.74 -5.64
C GLN A 16 -11.09 -6.52 -6.55
N GLY A 17 -9.90 -5.96 -6.75
CA GLY A 17 -9.75 -4.77 -7.58
C GLY A 17 -10.33 -3.52 -6.96
N LEU A 18 -10.37 -3.44 -5.63
CA LEU A 18 -10.90 -2.28 -4.92
C LEU A 18 -10.13 -1.02 -5.34
N SER A 19 -10.86 0.00 -5.78
CA SER A 19 -10.23 1.24 -6.26
C SER A 19 -11.21 2.40 -6.19
N GLY A 20 -10.72 3.61 -6.49
CA GLY A 20 -11.54 4.81 -6.62
C GLY A 20 -12.37 5.11 -5.39
N GLN A 21 -13.62 5.44 -5.60
CA GLN A 21 -14.56 5.84 -4.53
C GLN A 21 -14.71 4.76 -3.46
N SER A 22 -14.80 3.50 -3.87
CA SER A 22 -14.96 2.40 -2.92
C SER A 22 -13.74 2.26 -2.02
N LEU A 23 -12.54 2.45 -2.58
CA LEU A 23 -11.31 2.42 -1.80
C LEU A 23 -11.26 3.60 -0.83
N MET A 24 -11.65 4.78 -1.28
CA MET A 24 -11.69 5.96 -0.42
C MET A 24 -12.63 5.75 0.77
N GLU A 25 -13.80 5.17 0.53
CA GLU A 25 -14.76 4.87 1.58
C GLU A 25 -14.20 3.87 2.59
N ALA A 26 -13.53 2.84 2.11
CA ALA A 26 -12.91 1.84 2.97
C ALA A 26 -11.82 2.47 3.86
N LEU A 27 -10.99 3.33 3.28
CA LEU A 27 -9.96 4.02 4.03
C LEU A 27 -10.55 4.94 5.09
N THR A 28 -11.54 5.74 4.71
CA THR A 28 -12.18 6.69 5.61
C THR A 28 -12.88 5.98 6.77
N ALA A 29 -13.52 4.85 6.49
CA ALA A 29 -14.27 4.12 7.51
C ALA A 29 -13.37 3.36 8.48
N ASN A 30 -12.20 2.91 8.05
CA ASN A 30 -11.39 1.95 8.81
C ASN A 30 -10.04 2.49 9.27
N VAL A 31 -9.55 3.58 8.70
CA VAL A 31 -8.21 4.07 9.00
C VAL A 31 -8.28 5.51 9.49
N ASN A 32 -7.68 5.76 10.64
CA ASN A 32 -7.58 7.10 11.20
C ASN A 32 -6.21 7.68 10.86
N PRO A 33 -6.14 8.76 10.06
CA PRO A 33 -4.85 9.36 9.69
C PRO A 33 -4.01 9.78 10.89
N THR A 34 -4.65 10.19 11.98
CA THR A 34 -3.94 10.58 13.20
C THR A 34 -3.13 9.42 13.76
N GLU A 35 -3.68 8.21 13.71
CA GLU A 35 -2.96 7.02 14.16
C GLU A 35 -1.74 6.73 13.27
N ILE A 36 -1.87 6.97 11.96
CA ILE A 36 -0.76 6.79 11.02
C ILE A 36 0.42 7.67 11.42
N TYR A 37 0.14 8.95 11.66
CA TYR A 37 1.19 9.90 12.04
C TYR A 37 1.77 9.59 13.43
N ALA A 38 0.92 9.19 14.36
CA ALA A 38 1.34 8.92 15.73
C ALA A 38 2.28 7.72 15.85
N LEU A 39 2.10 6.72 14.98
CA LEU A 39 2.94 5.52 15.01
C LEU A 39 4.37 5.76 14.55
N ASP A 40 4.57 6.76 13.70
CA ASP A 40 5.89 7.08 13.13
C ASP A 40 6.56 5.83 12.54
N ASP A 41 5.80 5.03 11.83
CA ASP A 41 6.23 3.77 11.23
C ASP A 41 6.22 3.93 9.71
N MET A 42 7.39 3.80 9.08
CA MET A 42 7.51 4.03 7.64
C MET A 42 6.67 3.06 6.82
N LEU A 43 6.59 1.79 7.24
CA LEU A 43 5.75 0.81 6.55
C LEU A 43 4.28 1.23 6.56
N VAL A 44 3.79 1.62 7.72
CA VAL A 44 2.40 2.06 7.88
C VAL A 44 2.14 3.32 7.06
N SER A 45 3.02 4.30 7.17
CA SER A 45 2.89 5.56 6.43
C SER A 45 2.92 5.35 4.94
N ASP A 46 3.89 4.58 4.45
CA ASP A 46 4.06 4.37 3.01
C ASP A 46 2.89 3.58 2.43
N SER A 47 2.43 2.53 3.11
CA SER A 47 1.29 1.76 2.63
C SER A 47 0.02 2.61 2.62
N TYR A 48 -0.19 3.43 3.62
CA TYR A 48 -1.34 4.32 3.67
C TYR A 48 -1.32 5.35 2.54
N PHE A 49 -0.18 6.03 2.34
CA PHE A 49 -0.06 7.03 1.29
C PHE A 49 -0.14 6.40 -0.10
N SER A 50 0.37 5.18 -0.25
CA SER A 50 0.23 4.46 -1.51
C SER A 50 -1.23 4.18 -1.83
N LEU A 51 -2.02 3.81 -0.83
CA LEU A 51 -3.46 3.62 -1.01
C LEU A 51 -4.16 4.92 -1.38
N LEU A 52 -3.79 6.03 -0.73
CA LEU A 52 -4.37 7.34 -1.05
C LEU A 52 -4.08 7.76 -2.48
N HIS A 53 -2.84 7.62 -2.93
CA HIS A 53 -2.47 7.99 -4.28
C HIS A 53 -3.09 7.06 -5.32
N TYR A 54 -3.24 5.80 -4.98
CA TYR A 54 -3.87 4.83 -5.87
C TYR A 54 -5.36 5.13 -6.05
N GLU A 55 -6.06 5.50 -4.96
CA GLU A 55 -7.49 5.77 -5.05
C GLU A 55 -7.80 7.03 -5.86
N THR A 56 -6.90 8.00 -5.88
CA THR A 56 -7.06 9.21 -6.69
C THR A 56 -6.59 9.03 -8.13
N GLY A 57 -5.91 7.92 -8.42
CA GLY A 57 -5.34 7.69 -9.74
C GLY A 57 -4.01 8.39 -9.98
N GLU A 58 -3.44 9.00 -8.95
CA GLU A 58 -2.15 9.69 -9.09
C GLU A 58 -1.00 8.73 -9.27
N GLU A 59 -1.14 7.51 -8.78
CA GLU A 59 -0.07 6.53 -8.81
C GLU A 59 -0.66 5.14 -9.06
N MET A 60 -0.02 4.40 -9.96
CA MET A 60 -0.40 3.03 -10.25
C MET A 60 0.61 2.10 -9.62
N LEU A 61 0.15 1.26 -8.70
CA LEU A 61 1.00 0.26 -8.08
C LEU A 61 0.77 -1.10 -8.72
N THR A 62 1.83 -1.90 -8.75
CA THR A 62 1.74 -3.26 -9.28
C THR A 62 1.29 -4.22 -8.20
N ASP A 63 0.85 -5.40 -8.62
CA ASP A 63 0.52 -6.47 -7.66
C ASP A 63 1.73 -6.83 -6.80
N ALA A 64 2.93 -6.78 -7.38
CA ALA A 64 4.16 -7.07 -6.63
C ALA A 64 4.35 -6.08 -5.48
N GLU A 65 4.07 -4.80 -5.70
CA GLU A 65 4.18 -3.79 -4.66
C GLU A 65 3.16 -4.00 -3.54
N TRP A 66 1.92 -4.32 -3.90
CA TRP A 66 0.89 -4.62 -2.90
C TRP A 66 1.23 -5.86 -2.10
N LYS A 67 1.72 -6.91 -2.76
CA LYS A 67 2.16 -8.13 -2.06
C LYS A 67 3.32 -7.86 -1.12
N TYR A 68 4.22 -6.98 -1.52
CA TYR A 68 5.34 -6.58 -0.68
C TYR A 68 4.83 -5.93 0.62
N PHE A 69 3.88 -5.01 0.50
CA PHE A 69 3.28 -4.40 1.69
C PHE A 69 2.62 -5.44 2.59
N LEU A 70 1.88 -6.39 1.99
CA LEU A 70 1.23 -7.44 2.77
C LEU A 70 2.24 -8.30 3.50
N ASP A 71 3.32 -8.70 2.84
CA ASP A 71 4.37 -9.50 3.46
C ASP A 71 4.99 -8.76 4.65
N CYS A 72 5.25 -7.48 4.49
CA CYS A 72 5.80 -6.67 5.58
C CYS A 72 4.81 -6.50 6.73
N LEU A 73 3.56 -6.23 6.41
CA LEU A 73 2.51 -6.06 7.43
C LEU A 73 2.23 -7.36 8.18
N ASN A 74 2.41 -8.50 7.53
CA ASN A 74 2.27 -9.81 8.16
C ASN A 74 3.51 -10.24 8.95
N GLY A 75 4.58 -9.45 8.89
CA GLY A 75 5.82 -9.76 9.60
C GLY A 75 6.70 -10.78 8.90
N ASN A 76 6.41 -11.09 7.64
CA ASN A 76 7.19 -12.07 6.86
C ASN A 76 8.43 -11.46 6.20
N ARG A 77 8.49 -10.12 6.12
CA ARG A 77 9.59 -9.38 5.54
C ARG A 77 9.81 -8.09 6.32
N PHE A 78 11.06 -7.64 6.33
CA PHE A 78 11.35 -6.29 6.83
C PHE A 78 11.10 -5.28 5.72
N TYR A 79 10.41 -4.20 6.07
CA TYR A 79 10.16 -3.13 5.11
C TYR A 79 11.45 -2.41 4.77
N SER A 80 11.70 -2.22 3.48
CA SER A 80 12.82 -1.45 2.97
C SER A 80 12.36 -0.64 1.77
N LEU A 81 12.51 0.67 1.85
CA LEU A 81 12.14 1.55 0.74
C LEU A 81 12.94 1.20 -0.51
N ASP A 82 14.22 0.83 -0.33
CA ASP A 82 15.07 0.45 -1.46
C ASP A 82 14.53 -0.78 -2.18
N GLU A 83 14.07 -1.78 -1.44
CA GLU A 83 13.48 -2.97 -2.05
C GLU A 83 12.20 -2.64 -2.80
N LYS A 84 11.36 -1.80 -2.21
CA LYS A 84 10.12 -1.37 -2.85
C LYS A 84 10.42 -0.61 -4.14
N LEU A 85 11.38 0.29 -4.11
CA LEU A 85 11.76 1.06 -5.29
C LEU A 85 12.34 0.16 -6.38
N GLN A 86 13.05 -0.89 -6.01
CA GLN A 86 13.53 -1.87 -6.99
C GLN A 86 12.39 -2.55 -7.72
N MET A 87 11.30 -2.85 -7.05
CA MET A 87 10.13 -3.45 -7.69
C MET A 87 9.50 -2.48 -8.68
N THR A 88 9.41 -1.21 -8.31
CA THR A 88 8.90 -0.17 -9.19
C THR A 88 9.84 0.04 -10.40
N ASP A 89 11.14 0.13 -10.13
CA ASP A 89 12.16 0.33 -11.17
C ASP A 89 12.20 -0.82 -12.14
N LYS A 90 12.06 -2.05 -11.65
CA LYS A 90 12.01 -3.23 -12.51
C LYS A 90 10.91 -3.13 -13.54
N ASN A 91 9.75 -2.68 -13.12
CA ASN A 91 8.63 -2.51 -14.03
C ASN A 91 8.90 -1.41 -15.04
N ASN A 92 9.51 -0.33 -14.61
CA ASN A 92 9.88 0.77 -15.49
C ASN A 92 10.97 0.37 -16.48
N ILE A 93 11.99 -0.31 -15.99
CA ILE A 93 13.10 -0.77 -16.81
C ILE A 93 12.60 -1.74 -17.88
N GLY A 94 11.73 -2.66 -17.49
CA GLY A 94 11.13 -3.58 -18.43
C GLY A 94 10.36 -2.88 -19.54
N GLY A 95 9.75 -1.76 -19.22
CA GLY A 95 9.03 -0.96 -20.21
C GLY A 95 9.93 -0.09 -21.06
N SER A 96 11.09 0.29 -20.55
CA SER A 96 11.97 1.23 -21.23
C SER A 96 13.07 0.57 -22.05
N VAL A 97 13.33 -0.67 -21.78
CA VAL A 97 14.32 -1.41 -22.54
C VAL A 97 13.67 -2.18 -23.67
#